data_9687871d09c10a07530b4ae853306e7c
#
_entry.id   9687871d09c10a07530b4ae853306e7c
#
_cell.length_a   1.000
_cell.length_b   1.000
_cell.length_c   1.000
_cell.angle_alpha   90.00
_cell.angle_beta   90.00
_cell.angle_gamma   90.00
#
_symmetry.space_group_name_H-M   'P 1'
#
loop_
_entity.id
_entity.type
_entity.pdbx_description
1 polymer ?
#
loop_
_entity_poly.entity_id
_entity_poly.type
_entity_poly.pdbx_seq_one_letter_code
_entity_poly.pdbx_strand_id
1 'polypeptide(L)'
;MRSSAASDVYKRQHGDSSIYEALVVMAQDFKKGKILVDGHGNFGSIEGDGAAAMRYTEARLEKLTQEVFLADLDKNVVDFMPNFDETEKEPQVLPVKIPNLLVNGADGIAVGMATSIPPHNLGEVVDAVKAYIKNNDISVKGLMRYLKGPDFPTGGLVVNKDDLLNIYETGSGKLRLRGKVEVEKVKGGRQQLVITEIPYTMIGANIGKFLNDVASLVETKKTTDIVDISNQSSKEGIRIVLELKKDADVENLTNMLYKKTRLEDTFGVNMLAVADGRPETLSLKQVIEHHVDFVFEVTTRKYKTLLGKELEKKEIQEGLIKACDVIDLIIEILRGSKSRDQVKKCLVEGITEGIRFKSKASEKAAKNLKFTENQATAILEMRLYRLIGLEIEALQAEYDQTMKNIASYEDILNNYDSMCEVIIEELDGIKKEYSTKRRTVIENAEEAVYEEKKMEETEVCFLMDRFGYM
;
A
#
# COMPACT_ATOMS: atom_id res chain seq x y z
N MET A 1 -17.95 11.51 2.17
CA MET A 1 -17.15 12.53 2.87
C MET A 1 -17.58 13.90 2.41
N ARG A 2 -18.19 14.70 3.25
CA ARG A 2 -18.13 16.13 3.02
C ARG A 2 -16.67 16.50 3.27
N SER A 3 -15.86 16.48 2.23
CA SER A 3 -14.55 17.03 2.29
C SER A 3 -14.72 18.48 2.69
N SER A 4 -14.46 18.76 3.91
CA SER A 4 -14.10 20.10 4.30
C SER A 4 -12.66 20.32 3.78
N ALA A 5 -12.49 20.36 2.46
CA ALA A 5 -11.23 20.82 1.86
C ALA A 5 -10.80 22.12 2.53
N ALA A 6 -11.76 22.97 2.91
CA ALA A 6 -11.53 24.14 3.73
C ALA A 6 -10.96 23.85 5.12
N SER A 7 -11.38 22.79 5.82
CA SER A 7 -10.80 22.45 7.14
C SER A 7 -9.40 21.85 7.02
N ASP A 8 -9.09 21.18 5.91
CA ASP A 8 -7.75 20.63 5.68
C ASP A 8 -6.71 21.69 5.35
N VAL A 9 -7.10 22.79 4.69
CA VAL A 9 -6.21 23.93 4.40
C VAL A 9 -5.68 24.55 5.69
N TYR A 10 -6.49 24.68 6.73
CA TYR A 10 -6.07 25.25 8.03
C TYR A 10 -5.27 24.26 8.89
N LYS A 11 -5.38 22.95 8.63
CA LYS A 11 -4.74 21.91 9.44
C LYS A 11 -3.44 21.37 8.84
N ARG A 12 -3.07 21.77 7.61
CA ARG A 12 -1.92 21.23 6.88
C ARG A 12 -1.03 22.32 6.31
N GLN A 13 0.25 21.99 6.10
CA GLN A 13 1.24 22.92 5.53
C GLN A 13 1.02 23.21 4.03
N HIS A 14 0.24 22.37 3.33
CA HIS A 14 0.09 22.42 1.88
C HIS A 14 -1.27 22.95 1.49
N GLY A 15 -1.32 23.65 0.34
CA GLY A 15 -2.57 24.10 -0.27
C GLY A 15 -3.45 22.94 -0.77
N ASP A 16 -4.72 23.17 -0.91
CA ASP A 16 -5.75 22.21 -1.37
C ASP A 16 -5.44 21.58 -2.73
N SER A 17 -4.88 22.37 -3.65
CA SER A 17 -4.49 21.87 -5.00
C SER A 17 -3.41 20.77 -4.91
N SER A 18 -2.38 20.98 -4.10
CA SER A 18 -1.31 19.99 -3.92
C SER A 18 -1.83 18.70 -3.27
N ILE A 19 -2.74 18.82 -2.29
CA ILE A 19 -3.38 17.69 -1.64
C ILE A 19 -4.26 16.94 -2.64
N TYR A 20 -5.03 17.66 -3.46
CA TYR A 20 -5.89 17.05 -4.47
C TYR A 20 -5.09 16.33 -5.56
N GLU A 21 -4.00 16.94 -6.05
CA GLU A 21 -3.10 16.30 -7.02
C GLU A 21 -2.51 14.97 -6.49
N ALA A 22 -2.09 14.95 -5.22
CA ALA A 22 -1.62 13.73 -4.58
C ALA A 22 -2.71 12.66 -4.47
N LEU A 23 -3.94 13.07 -4.10
CA LEU A 23 -5.10 12.19 -4.05
C LEU A 23 -5.44 11.62 -5.44
N VAL A 24 -5.39 12.46 -6.48
CA VAL A 24 -5.61 12.04 -7.87
C VAL A 24 -4.61 10.95 -8.28
N VAL A 25 -3.31 11.14 -8.00
CA VAL A 25 -2.28 10.13 -8.32
C VAL A 25 -2.54 8.81 -7.59
N MET A 26 -3.02 8.85 -6.35
CA MET A 26 -3.37 7.64 -5.58
C MET A 26 -4.58 6.88 -6.12
N ALA A 27 -5.43 7.53 -6.92
CA ALA A 27 -6.60 6.93 -7.57
C ALA A 27 -6.32 6.44 -9.01
N GLN A 28 -5.14 6.74 -9.58
CA GLN A 28 -4.80 6.40 -10.96
C GLN A 28 -4.16 5.01 -11.07
N ASP A 29 -4.89 4.06 -11.64
CA ASP A 29 -4.48 2.65 -11.80
C ASP A 29 -3.39 2.43 -12.84
N PHE A 30 -3.18 3.41 -13.74
CA PHE A 30 -2.07 3.43 -14.70
C PHE A 30 -0.77 4.00 -14.13
N LYS A 31 -0.80 4.66 -12.96
CA LYS A 31 0.38 5.15 -12.24
C LYS A 31 0.77 4.30 -11.04
N LYS A 32 -0.21 3.66 -10.40
CA LYS A 32 0.01 2.86 -9.18
C LYS A 32 -0.25 1.39 -9.42
N GLY A 33 0.63 0.54 -8.92
CA GLY A 33 0.44 -0.91 -8.96
C GLY A 33 -0.80 -1.35 -8.18
N LYS A 34 -1.08 -0.65 -7.08
CA LYS A 34 -2.30 -0.75 -6.28
C LYS A 34 -2.81 0.66 -5.95
N ILE A 35 -4.02 0.97 -6.37
CA ILE A 35 -4.67 2.22 -6.01
C ILE A 35 -4.97 2.26 -4.51
N LEU A 36 -4.90 3.44 -3.92
CA LEU A 36 -5.14 3.67 -2.50
C LEU A 36 -6.43 4.46 -2.25
N VAL A 37 -6.93 5.09 -3.29
CA VAL A 37 -8.14 5.91 -3.28
C VAL A 37 -9.08 5.40 -4.36
N ASP A 38 -10.33 5.11 -3.98
CA ASP A 38 -11.43 4.86 -4.90
C ASP A 38 -12.05 6.20 -5.29
N GLY A 39 -11.76 6.62 -6.52
CA GLY A 39 -12.20 7.89 -7.08
C GLY A 39 -13.46 7.74 -7.92
N HIS A 40 -14.45 8.60 -7.68
CA HIS A 40 -15.66 8.67 -8.48
C HIS A 40 -15.71 10.00 -9.26
N GLY A 41 -15.80 9.90 -10.57
CA GLY A 41 -15.70 11.03 -11.50
C GLY A 41 -14.50 10.90 -12.43
N ASN A 42 -14.03 12.04 -12.97
CA ASN A 42 -12.87 12.06 -13.85
C ASN A 42 -11.59 12.36 -13.07
N PHE A 43 -10.74 11.34 -12.92
CA PHE A 43 -9.41 11.41 -12.27
C PHE A 43 -8.26 11.45 -13.28
N GLY A 44 -8.54 11.85 -14.52
CA GLY A 44 -7.54 11.91 -15.60
C GLY A 44 -7.45 10.63 -16.40
N SER A 45 -6.62 10.64 -17.45
CA SER A 45 -6.40 9.51 -18.34
C SER A 45 -4.92 9.18 -18.47
N ILE A 46 -4.62 7.97 -18.96
CA ILE A 46 -3.26 7.54 -19.29
C ILE A 46 -2.64 8.38 -20.39
N GLU A 47 -3.44 9.05 -21.20
CA GLU A 47 -3.02 9.93 -22.32
C GLU A 47 -2.59 11.32 -21.86
N GLY A 48 -2.79 11.65 -20.58
CA GLY A 48 -2.36 12.90 -19.98
C GLY A 48 -3.47 13.92 -19.79
N ASP A 49 -4.74 13.56 -19.98
CA ASP A 49 -5.84 14.42 -19.58
C ASP A 49 -5.80 14.62 -18.07
N GLY A 50 -5.98 15.86 -17.64
CA GLY A 50 -6.04 16.21 -16.23
C GLY A 50 -7.32 15.71 -15.56
N ALA A 51 -7.26 15.57 -14.23
CA ALA A 51 -8.46 15.32 -13.44
C ALA A 51 -9.42 16.51 -13.51
N ALA A 52 -10.72 16.27 -13.37
CA ALA A 52 -11.71 17.32 -13.20
C ALA A 52 -11.43 18.10 -11.90
N ALA A 53 -11.93 19.34 -11.82
CA ALA A 53 -11.83 20.12 -10.59
C ALA A 53 -12.48 19.37 -9.41
N MET A 54 -11.90 19.50 -8.21
CA MET A 54 -12.30 18.76 -7.01
C MET A 54 -13.80 18.83 -6.67
N ARG A 55 -14.48 19.91 -7.08
CA ARG A 55 -15.94 20.07 -6.88
C ARG A 55 -16.80 19.11 -7.72
N TYR A 56 -16.20 18.42 -8.70
CA TYR A 56 -16.88 17.47 -9.59
C TYR A 56 -16.46 16.02 -9.34
N THR A 57 -15.63 15.77 -8.33
CA THR A 57 -15.13 14.45 -8.01
C THR A 57 -15.47 14.08 -6.58
N GLU A 58 -15.63 12.78 -6.33
CA GLU A 58 -15.78 12.20 -5.01
C GLU A 58 -14.65 11.20 -4.80
N ALA A 59 -14.24 11.02 -3.56
CA ALA A 59 -13.17 10.09 -3.22
C ALA A 59 -13.46 9.40 -1.88
N ARG A 60 -13.10 8.14 -1.80
CA ARG A 60 -13.07 7.36 -0.56
C ARG A 60 -11.83 6.49 -0.52
N LEU A 61 -11.51 5.98 0.65
CA LEU A 61 -10.40 5.07 0.81
C LEU A 61 -10.72 3.72 0.15
N GLU A 62 -9.78 3.19 -0.60
CA GLU A 62 -9.84 1.80 -1.03
C GLU A 62 -9.86 0.84 0.16
N LYS A 63 -10.46 -0.33 -0.02
CA LYS A 63 -10.51 -1.37 1.03
C LYS A 63 -9.10 -1.77 1.46
N LEU A 64 -8.19 -1.94 0.49
CA LEU A 64 -6.76 -2.18 0.75
C LEU A 64 -6.16 -1.13 1.69
N THR A 65 -6.47 0.14 1.47
CA THR A 65 -5.94 1.24 2.29
C THR A 65 -6.45 1.15 3.73
N GLN A 66 -7.73 0.85 3.91
CA GLN A 66 -8.31 0.72 5.25
C GLN A 66 -7.72 -0.46 6.01
N GLU A 67 -7.57 -1.63 5.37
CA GLU A 67 -7.18 -2.88 6.02
C GLU A 67 -5.67 -3.09 6.14
N VAL A 68 -4.87 -2.46 5.25
CA VAL A 68 -3.43 -2.70 5.18
C VAL A 68 -2.61 -1.49 5.61
N PHE A 69 -3.10 -0.26 5.36
CA PHE A 69 -2.35 0.96 5.64
C PHE A 69 -2.80 1.64 6.94
N LEU A 70 -4.09 1.59 7.27
CA LEU A 70 -4.68 2.32 8.39
C LEU A 70 -5.17 1.40 9.53
N ALA A 71 -5.08 0.10 9.33
CA ALA A 71 -5.49 -0.85 10.36
C ALA A 71 -4.68 -0.65 11.65
N ASP A 72 -5.36 -0.87 12.76
CA ASP A 72 -4.74 -0.87 14.09
C ASP A 72 -4.21 0.49 14.60
N LEU A 73 -4.47 1.63 13.91
CA LEU A 73 -4.07 2.97 14.35
C LEU A 73 -4.54 3.32 15.78
N ASP A 74 -5.69 2.77 16.19
CA ASP A 74 -6.26 2.94 17.54
C ASP A 74 -5.55 2.13 18.63
N LYS A 75 -4.56 1.29 18.25
CA LYS A 75 -3.87 0.35 19.15
C LYS A 75 -2.46 0.80 19.53
N ASN A 76 -2.17 2.09 19.41
CA ASN A 76 -0.87 2.68 19.75
C ASN A 76 0.32 2.03 19.04
N VAL A 77 0.11 1.65 17.78
CA VAL A 77 1.11 0.92 16.96
C VAL A 77 2.19 1.82 16.38
N VAL A 78 1.92 3.13 16.25
CA VAL A 78 2.84 4.16 15.75
C VAL A 78 2.78 5.39 16.65
N ASP A 79 3.80 6.24 16.56
CA ASP A 79 3.84 7.49 17.28
C ASP A 79 3.02 8.57 16.56
N PHE A 80 2.39 9.44 17.35
CA PHE A 80 1.62 10.57 16.89
C PHE A 80 2.31 11.88 17.26
N MET A 81 2.20 12.84 16.36
CA MET A 81 2.68 14.21 16.57
C MET A 81 1.52 15.19 16.39
N PRO A 82 1.60 16.40 16.97
CA PRO A 82 0.66 17.46 16.66
C PRO A 82 0.66 17.76 15.15
N ASN A 83 -0.51 18.05 14.59
CA ASN A 83 -0.62 18.59 13.23
C ASN A 83 -0.12 20.05 13.19
N PHE A 84 -0.14 20.69 12.01
CA PHE A 84 0.43 22.01 11.80
C PHE A 84 -0.14 23.10 12.75
N ASP A 85 -1.42 23.08 13.06
CA ASP A 85 -2.09 24.05 13.93
C ASP A 85 -2.24 23.55 15.39
N GLU A 86 -1.65 22.40 15.72
CA GLU A 86 -1.67 21.75 17.05
C GLU A 86 -3.08 21.42 17.58
N THR A 87 -4.10 21.47 16.72
CA THR A 87 -5.49 21.16 17.12
C THR A 87 -5.80 19.68 17.18
N GLU A 88 -5.06 18.87 16.39
CA GLU A 88 -5.24 17.44 16.25
C GLU A 88 -3.90 16.72 16.29
N LYS A 89 -3.92 15.40 16.37
CA LYS A 89 -2.73 14.56 16.27
C LYS A 89 -2.75 13.75 14.99
N GLU A 90 -1.61 13.66 14.32
CA GLU A 90 -1.42 12.83 13.13
C GLU A 90 -0.32 11.79 13.35
N PRO A 91 -0.41 10.59 12.74
CA PRO A 91 0.63 9.59 12.86
C PRO A 91 1.90 10.06 12.13
N GLN A 92 3.07 9.86 12.73
CA GLN A 92 4.35 10.17 12.10
C GLN A 92 4.58 9.29 10.86
N VAL A 93 4.17 8.02 10.94
CA VAL A 93 4.18 7.04 9.84
C VAL A 93 2.91 6.21 9.91
N LEU A 94 2.46 5.67 8.77
CA LEU A 94 1.33 4.76 8.74
C LEU A 94 1.78 3.33 9.08
N PRO A 95 0.98 2.54 9.82
CA PRO A 95 1.31 1.15 10.20
C PRO A 95 1.12 0.18 9.03
N VAL A 96 1.82 0.41 7.93
CA VAL A 96 1.64 -0.34 6.68
C VAL A 96 2.19 -1.76 6.81
N LYS A 97 1.36 -2.74 6.52
CA LYS A 97 1.69 -4.18 6.67
C LYS A 97 2.49 -4.76 5.52
N ILE A 98 2.64 -4.04 4.40
CA ILE A 98 3.38 -4.45 3.20
C ILE A 98 4.39 -3.36 2.82
N PRO A 99 5.53 -3.69 2.20
CA PRO A 99 6.48 -2.67 1.75
C PRO A 99 5.94 -1.89 0.55
N ASN A 100 5.12 -0.85 0.83
CA ASN A 100 4.49 -0.03 -0.20
C ASN A 100 5.51 0.60 -1.16
N LEU A 101 6.71 0.89 -0.67
CA LEU A 101 7.82 1.38 -1.49
C LEU A 101 8.14 0.46 -2.68
N LEU A 102 8.00 -0.87 -2.50
CA LEU A 102 8.16 -1.86 -3.57
C LEU A 102 6.86 -2.06 -4.35
N VAL A 103 5.71 -2.14 -3.68
CA VAL A 103 4.42 -2.45 -4.35
C VAL A 103 4.01 -1.34 -5.32
N ASN A 104 4.04 -0.09 -4.88
CA ASN A 104 3.62 1.06 -5.69
C ASN A 104 4.78 1.82 -6.32
N GLY A 105 6.02 1.47 -5.96
CA GLY A 105 7.18 2.25 -6.34
C GLY A 105 7.19 3.65 -5.72
N ALA A 106 8.22 4.41 -6.03
CA ALA A 106 8.36 5.80 -5.63
C ALA A 106 9.09 6.58 -6.73
N ASP A 107 8.66 7.81 -6.93
CA ASP A 107 9.32 8.77 -7.80
C ASP A 107 9.30 10.13 -7.13
N GLY A 108 10.46 10.77 -7.04
CA GLY A 108 10.58 12.05 -6.38
C GLY A 108 11.92 12.73 -6.62
N ILE A 109 11.87 14.05 -6.69
CA ILE A 109 13.03 14.89 -6.91
C ILE A 109 13.17 15.84 -5.74
N ALA A 110 14.31 15.77 -5.06
CA ALA A 110 14.70 16.70 -4.00
C ALA A 110 15.96 17.44 -4.37
N VAL A 111 16.36 18.43 -3.55
CA VAL A 111 17.62 19.14 -3.78
C VAL A 111 18.80 18.19 -3.53
N GLY A 112 19.59 17.97 -4.56
CA GLY A 112 20.79 17.12 -4.50
C GLY A 112 20.54 15.61 -4.51
N MET A 113 19.28 15.15 -4.56
CA MET A 113 18.95 13.72 -4.59
C MET A 113 17.64 13.46 -5.32
N ALA A 114 17.50 12.25 -5.87
CA ALA A 114 16.26 11.80 -6.49
C ALA A 114 16.04 10.33 -6.18
N THR A 115 14.77 9.93 -6.06
CA THR A 115 14.38 8.53 -5.96
C THR A 115 13.60 8.11 -7.20
N SER A 116 13.80 6.89 -7.65
CA SER A 116 13.05 6.28 -8.75
C SER A 116 13.02 4.77 -8.54
N ILE A 117 11.98 4.30 -7.87
CA ILE A 117 11.79 2.90 -7.50
C ILE A 117 10.65 2.34 -8.33
N PRO A 118 10.88 1.28 -9.13
CA PRO A 118 9.82 0.70 -9.94
C PRO A 118 8.80 -0.05 -9.07
N PRO A 119 7.52 -0.09 -9.47
CA PRO A 119 6.51 -0.90 -8.80
C PRO A 119 6.74 -2.39 -9.04
N HIS A 120 6.24 -3.23 -8.09
CA HIS A 120 6.35 -4.69 -8.14
C HIS A 120 5.01 -5.36 -7.85
N ASN A 121 4.89 -6.62 -8.26
CA ASN A 121 3.70 -7.41 -8.00
C ASN A 121 3.51 -7.67 -6.50
N LEU A 122 2.35 -7.32 -5.96
CA LEU A 122 2.05 -7.44 -4.52
C LEU A 122 2.22 -8.89 -4.03
N GLY A 123 1.73 -9.87 -4.77
CA GLY A 123 1.86 -11.28 -4.39
C GLY A 123 3.31 -11.74 -4.32
N GLU A 124 4.16 -11.33 -5.28
CA GLU A 124 5.59 -11.63 -5.29
C GLU A 124 6.34 -10.91 -4.16
N VAL A 125 5.98 -9.67 -3.88
CA VAL A 125 6.56 -8.90 -2.75
C VAL A 125 6.25 -9.58 -1.41
N VAL A 126 4.99 -9.98 -1.20
CA VAL A 126 4.60 -10.72 0.01
C VAL A 126 5.38 -12.02 0.14
N ASP A 127 5.53 -12.79 -0.94
CA ASP A 127 6.31 -14.03 -0.90
C ASP A 127 7.79 -13.79 -0.58
N ALA A 128 8.37 -12.70 -1.09
CA ALA A 128 9.74 -12.32 -0.76
C ALA A 128 9.91 -11.90 0.71
N VAL A 129 8.97 -11.13 1.25
CA VAL A 129 8.94 -10.76 2.68
C VAL A 129 8.83 -12.00 3.57
N LYS A 130 7.93 -12.92 3.25
CA LYS A 130 7.79 -14.20 3.98
C LYS A 130 9.06 -15.05 3.90
N ALA A 131 9.72 -15.08 2.74
CA ALA A 131 10.98 -15.81 2.59
C ALA A 131 12.09 -15.21 3.45
N TYR A 132 12.14 -13.88 3.58
CA TYR A 132 13.07 -13.18 4.45
C TYR A 132 12.78 -13.46 5.95
N ILE A 133 11.53 -13.38 6.38
CA ILE A 133 11.13 -13.71 7.77
C ILE A 133 11.55 -15.13 8.15
N LYS A 134 11.41 -16.09 7.22
CA LYS A 134 11.83 -17.49 7.47
C LYS A 134 13.35 -17.71 7.44
N ASN A 135 14.07 -16.86 6.73
CA ASN A 135 15.53 -16.94 6.62
C ASN A 135 16.13 -15.54 6.37
N ASN A 136 16.56 -14.87 7.44
CA ASN A 136 17.11 -13.52 7.38
C ASN A 136 18.45 -13.45 6.60
N ASP A 137 19.16 -14.58 6.46
CA ASP A 137 20.41 -14.65 5.69
C ASP A 137 20.20 -14.86 4.18
N ILE A 138 18.94 -14.88 3.72
CA ILE A 138 18.63 -15.05 2.29
C ILE A 138 19.33 -13.97 1.45
N SER A 139 19.99 -14.38 0.37
CA SER A 139 20.66 -13.46 -0.56
C SER A 139 19.63 -12.75 -1.46
N VAL A 140 20.02 -11.63 -2.08
CA VAL A 140 19.21 -10.95 -3.10
C VAL A 140 18.79 -11.93 -4.21
N LYS A 141 19.70 -12.74 -4.70
CA LYS A 141 19.42 -13.81 -5.67
C LYS A 141 18.38 -14.81 -5.17
N GLY A 142 18.40 -15.10 -3.86
CA GLY A 142 17.40 -15.96 -3.19
C GLY A 142 16.01 -15.29 -3.17
N LEU A 143 15.94 -14.01 -2.85
CA LEU A 143 14.71 -13.21 -2.86
C LEU A 143 14.10 -13.11 -4.27
N MET A 144 14.94 -13.00 -5.31
CA MET A 144 14.50 -12.95 -6.70
C MET A 144 13.83 -14.24 -7.21
N ARG A 145 13.89 -15.34 -6.47
CA ARG A 145 13.08 -16.53 -6.77
C ARG A 145 11.59 -16.30 -6.52
N TYR A 146 11.28 -15.40 -5.59
CA TYR A 146 9.92 -15.02 -5.20
C TYR A 146 9.49 -13.72 -5.88
N LEU A 147 10.37 -12.71 -5.92
CA LEU A 147 10.16 -11.43 -6.57
C LEU A 147 10.99 -11.38 -7.85
N LYS A 148 10.33 -11.65 -8.99
CA LYS A 148 11.01 -11.82 -10.28
C LYS A 148 11.58 -10.54 -10.85
N GLY A 149 11.02 -9.40 -10.49
CA GLY A 149 11.39 -8.08 -10.97
C GLY A 149 10.22 -7.10 -10.97
N PRO A 150 10.38 -5.91 -11.56
CA PRO A 150 9.33 -4.91 -11.64
C PRO A 150 8.06 -5.42 -12.31
N ASP A 151 6.91 -4.86 -11.91
CA ASP A 151 5.60 -5.14 -12.48
C ASP A 151 4.86 -3.81 -12.69
N PHE A 152 4.99 -3.25 -13.88
CA PHE A 152 4.44 -1.94 -14.20
C PHE A 152 2.93 -2.02 -14.46
N PRO A 153 2.14 -1.02 -14.03
CA PRO A 153 0.70 -0.95 -14.30
C PRO A 153 0.36 -0.99 -15.78
N THR A 154 1.24 -0.43 -16.63
CA THR A 154 1.09 -0.39 -18.09
C THR A 154 1.46 -1.70 -18.81
N GLY A 155 1.95 -2.71 -18.08
CA GLY A 155 2.46 -3.94 -18.69
C GLY A 155 3.82 -3.76 -19.34
N GLY A 156 3.92 -4.17 -20.60
CA GLY A 156 5.15 -4.10 -21.39
C GLY A 156 6.18 -5.18 -21.04
N LEU A 157 7.39 -5.01 -21.59
CA LEU A 157 8.48 -5.96 -21.41
C LEU A 157 9.71 -5.27 -20.79
N VAL A 158 10.33 -5.95 -19.82
CA VAL A 158 11.70 -5.64 -19.38
C VAL A 158 12.64 -6.54 -20.18
N VAL A 159 13.54 -5.94 -20.98
CA VAL A 159 14.33 -6.68 -21.98
C VAL A 159 15.79 -6.89 -21.59
N ASN A 160 16.19 -6.54 -20.38
CA ASN A 160 17.54 -6.75 -19.82
C ASN A 160 17.48 -7.45 -18.46
N LYS A 161 16.92 -8.64 -18.45
CA LYS A 161 16.72 -9.46 -17.23
C LYS A 161 18.00 -9.70 -16.45
N ASP A 162 19.12 -9.91 -17.13
CA ASP A 162 20.40 -10.24 -16.48
C ASP A 162 20.95 -9.11 -15.62
N ASP A 163 20.58 -7.86 -15.93
CA ASP A 163 20.99 -6.68 -15.17
C ASP A 163 20.23 -6.54 -13.84
N LEU A 164 19.06 -7.21 -13.69
CA LEU A 164 18.21 -7.08 -12.52
C LEU A 164 18.91 -7.46 -11.22
N LEU A 165 19.75 -8.52 -11.22
CA LEU A 165 20.46 -8.93 -10.02
C LEU A 165 21.36 -7.81 -9.52
N ASN A 166 22.16 -7.22 -10.40
CA ASN A 166 23.06 -6.12 -10.04
C ASN A 166 22.26 -4.87 -9.57
N ILE A 167 21.14 -4.56 -10.23
CA ILE A 167 20.27 -3.44 -9.85
C ILE A 167 19.73 -3.65 -8.43
N TYR A 168 19.28 -4.86 -8.09
CA TYR A 168 18.73 -5.15 -6.76
C TYR A 168 19.80 -5.30 -5.68
N GLU A 169 21.04 -5.64 -6.03
CA GLU A 169 22.17 -5.67 -5.09
C GLU A 169 22.68 -4.26 -4.79
N THR A 170 22.75 -3.40 -5.79
CA THR A 170 23.31 -2.04 -5.65
C THR A 170 22.25 -0.97 -5.35
N GLY A 171 20.97 -1.26 -5.59
CA GLY A 171 19.87 -0.29 -5.51
C GLY A 171 19.84 0.72 -6.65
N SER A 172 20.68 0.58 -7.70
CA SER A 172 20.75 1.52 -8.81
C SER A 172 21.06 0.83 -10.14
N GLY A 173 20.55 1.41 -11.24
CA GLY A 173 20.81 0.90 -12.58
C GLY A 173 19.79 1.35 -13.60
N LYS A 174 19.78 0.71 -14.76
CA LYS A 174 18.90 1.05 -15.87
C LYS A 174 18.12 -0.18 -16.32
N LEU A 175 16.81 -0.05 -16.37
CA LEU A 175 15.92 -1.03 -16.98
C LEU A 175 15.57 -0.58 -18.40
N ARG A 176 15.62 -1.48 -19.36
CA ARG A 176 15.10 -1.23 -20.69
C ARG A 176 13.68 -1.79 -20.79
N LEU A 177 12.75 -0.88 -21.10
CA LEU A 177 11.31 -1.18 -21.20
C LEU A 177 10.88 -1.12 -22.65
N ARG A 178 10.20 -2.13 -23.14
CA ARG A 178 9.56 -2.16 -24.47
C ARG A 178 8.06 -2.22 -24.36
N GLY A 179 7.37 -1.50 -25.24
CA GLY A 179 5.94 -1.69 -25.46
C GLY A 179 5.68 -3.03 -26.17
N LYS A 180 4.48 -3.56 -25.99
CA LYS A 180 4.03 -4.76 -26.67
C LYS A 180 3.35 -4.40 -27.97
N VAL A 181 3.78 -5.07 -29.03
CA VAL A 181 3.30 -4.84 -30.40
C VAL A 181 2.70 -6.15 -30.93
N GLU A 182 1.52 -6.06 -31.50
CA GLU A 182 0.82 -7.20 -32.13
C GLU A 182 0.51 -6.89 -33.58
N VAL A 183 0.54 -7.92 -34.42
CA VAL A 183 0.22 -7.78 -35.84
C VAL A 183 -1.18 -8.33 -36.08
N GLU A 184 -2.08 -7.46 -36.53
CA GLU A 184 -3.43 -7.84 -36.88
C GLU A 184 -3.62 -7.84 -38.40
N LYS A 185 -4.34 -8.85 -38.92
CA LYS A 185 -4.72 -8.92 -40.36
C LYS A 185 -6.07 -8.24 -40.56
N VAL A 186 -6.12 -7.31 -41.52
CA VAL A 186 -7.34 -6.58 -41.86
C VAL A 186 -7.91 -7.09 -43.18
N LYS A 187 -9.20 -6.84 -43.43
CA LYS A 187 -9.86 -7.17 -44.69
C LYS A 187 -9.11 -6.63 -45.91
N GLY A 188 -8.90 -7.44 -46.94
CA GLY A 188 -8.17 -7.05 -48.14
C GLY A 188 -6.68 -7.41 -48.13
N GLY A 189 -6.21 -8.24 -47.20
CA GLY A 189 -4.83 -8.71 -47.11
C GLY A 189 -3.81 -7.66 -46.61
N ARG A 190 -4.31 -6.54 -46.06
CA ARG A 190 -3.49 -5.56 -45.35
C ARG A 190 -3.22 -6.03 -43.94
N GLN A 191 -2.13 -5.51 -43.38
CA GLN A 191 -1.73 -5.72 -41.99
C GLN A 191 -1.78 -4.39 -41.24
N GLN A 192 -2.03 -4.47 -39.95
CA GLN A 192 -1.86 -3.33 -39.05
C GLN A 192 -1.02 -3.75 -37.86
N LEU A 193 -0.26 -2.83 -37.36
CA LEU A 193 0.58 -2.99 -36.20
C LEU A 193 -0.12 -2.31 -35.04
N VAL A 194 -0.42 -3.07 -34.00
CA VAL A 194 -1.21 -2.60 -32.88
C VAL A 194 -0.33 -2.62 -31.63
N ILE A 195 -0.17 -1.46 -31.00
CA ILE A 195 0.51 -1.33 -29.74
C ILE A 195 -0.55 -1.47 -28.65
N THR A 196 -0.45 -2.54 -27.85
CA THR A 196 -1.41 -2.89 -26.79
C THR A 196 -0.90 -2.54 -25.40
N GLU A 197 0.42 -2.46 -25.22
CA GLU A 197 1.05 -2.06 -23.97
C GLU A 197 2.21 -1.11 -24.27
N ILE A 198 2.42 -0.12 -23.39
CA ILE A 198 3.45 0.92 -23.56
C ILE A 198 4.45 0.87 -22.40
N PRO A 199 5.70 1.31 -22.63
CA PRO A 199 6.64 1.55 -21.55
C PRO A 199 6.04 2.49 -20.49
N TYR A 200 6.26 2.19 -19.21
CA TYR A 200 5.77 3.02 -18.10
C TYR A 200 6.23 4.49 -18.20
N THR A 201 7.41 4.73 -18.79
CA THR A 201 7.96 6.07 -19.06
C THR A 201 7.20 6.84 -20.15
N MET A 202 6.31 6.17 -20.90
CA MET A 202 5.56 6.78 -22.01
C MET A 202 4.18 7.31 -21.61
N ILE A 203 3.79 7.20 -20.33
CA ILE A 203 2.51 7.68 -19.81
C ILE A 203 2.36 9.19 -19.99
N GLY A 204 1.11 9.63 -20.17
CA GLY A 204 0.73 11.04 -20.25
C GLY A 204 1.09 11.69 -21.59
N ALA A 205 1.55 12.92 -21.55
CA ALA A 205 1.91 13.70 -22.76
C ALA A 205 2.96 13.02 -23.67
N ASN A 206 3.65 11.99 -23.18
CA ASN A 206 4.62 11.25 -23.98
C ASN A 206 3.97 10.35 -25.03
N ILE A 207 2.68 9.95 -24.85
CA ILE A 207 1.92 9.23 -25.89
C ILE A 207 1.76 10.15 -27.12
N GLY A 208 1.36 11.41 -26.93
CA GLY A 208 1.25 12.38 -28.00
C GLY A 208 2.60 12.66 -28.70
N LYS A 209 3.69 12.72 -27.93
CA LYS A 209 5.05 12.85 -28.51
C LYS A 209 5.41 11.62 -29.33
N PHE A 210 5.11 10.42 -28.86
CA PHE A 210 5.35 9.19 -29.62
C PHE A 210 4.60 9.19 -30.96
N LEU A 211 3.33 9.60 -30.99
CA LEU A 211 2.56 9.71 -32.24
C LEU A 211 3.19 10.70 -33.21
N ASN A 212 3.65 11.84 -32.71
CA ASN A 212 4.36 12.83 -33.50
C ASN A 212 5.71 12.32 -34.03
N ASP A 213 6.47 11.58 -33.21
CA ASP A 213 7.72 10.95 -33.60
C ASP A 213 7.49 9.96 -34.76
N VAL A 214 6.45 9.12 -34.67
CA VAL A 214 6.10 8.18 -35.74
C VAL A 214 5.66 8.92 -37.01
N ALA A 215 4.84 9.98 -36.91
CA ALA A 215 4.44 10.80 -38.02
C ALA A 215 5.67 11.44 -38.70
N SER A 216 6.61 11.95 -37.92
CA SER A 216 7.87 12.51 -38.42
C SER A 216 8.73 11.49 -39.16
N LEU A 217 8.75 10.22 -38.76
CA LEU A 217 9.43 9.15 -39.50
C LEU A 217 8.83 8.94 -40.88
N VAL A 218 7.52 9.11 -41.06
CA VAL A 218 6.84 9.02 -42.35
C VAL A 218 7.11 10.27 -43.19
N GLU A 219 6.97 11.45 -42.62
CA GLU A 219 7.18 12.73 -43.30
C GLU A 219 8.62 12.89 -43.81
N THR A 220 9.60 12.48 -43.00
CA THR A 220 11.03 12.49 -43.35
C THR A 220 11.43 11.34 -44.28
N LYS A 221 10.46 10.52 -44.72
CA LYS A 221 10.67 9.37 -45.61
C LYS A 221 11.64 8.31 -45.07
N LYS A 222 11.84 8.25 -43.76
CA LYS A 222 12.62 7.17 -43.11
C LYS A 222 11.90 5.83 -43.21
N THR A 223 10.57 5.87 -43.25
CA THR A 223 9.73 4.72 -43.62
C THR A 223 8.63 5.14 -44.56
N THR A 224 8.28 4.24 -45.47
CA THR A 224 7.13 4.39 -46.35
C THR A 224 6.08 3.33 -46.10
N ASP A 225 6.30 2.50 -45.11
CA ASP A 225 5.48 1.30 -44.87
C ASP A 225 4.20 1.61 -44.03
N ILE A 226 4.16 2.75 -43.37
CA ILE A 226 3.01 3.25 -42.60
C ILE A 226 2.12 4.11 -43.53
N VAL A 227 0.82 3.80 -43.53
CA VAL A 227 -0.20 4.54 -44.29
C VAL A 227 -0.93 5.55 -43.40
N ASP A 228 -1.30 5.11 -42.20
CA ASP A 228 -2.03 5.94 -41.22
C ASP A 228 -1.70 5.55 -39.80
N ILE A 229 -1.93 6.49 -38.87
CA ILE A 229 -1.72 6.32 -37.43
C ILE A 229 -2.98 6.78 -36.73
N SER A 230 -3.58 5.89 -35.94
CA SER A 230 -4.74 6.23 -35.13
C SER A 230 -4.56 5.80 -33.67
N ASN A 231 -4.96 6.67 -32.74
CA ASN A 231 -5.06 6.32 -31.34
C ASN A 231 -6.49 5.92 -31.02
N GLN A 232 -6.70 4.66 -30.70
CA GLN A 232 -7.99 4.06 -30.38
C GLN A 232 -8.03 3.64 -28.89
N SER A 233 -7.13 4.17 -28.08
CA SER A 233 -7.08 3.89 -26.64
C SER A 233 -8.39 4.32 -25.96
N SER A 234 -8.79 3.57 -24.96
CA SER A 234 -10.03 3.79 -24.23
C SER A 234 -9.87 3.36 -22.77
N LYS A 235 -10.96 3.36 -22.02
CA LYS A 235 -10.97 2.80 -20.65
C LYS A 235 -10.61 1.31 -20.60
N GLU A 236 -10.70 0.61 -21.70
CA GLU A 236 -10.34 -0.81 -21.80
C GLU A 236 -8.84 -1.04 -21.94
N GLY A 237 -8.09 -0.02 -22.25
CA GLY A 237 -6.62 -0.06 -22.35
C GLY A 237 -6.06 0.72 -23.53
N ILE A 238 -4.75 0.60 -23.68
CA ILE A 238 -4.01 1.21 -24.79
C ILE A 238 -4.27 0.44 -26.08
N ARG A 239 -4.59 1.17 -27.13
CA ARG A 239 -4.70 0.65 -28.50
C ARG A 239 -4.26 1.72 -29.50
N ILE A 240 -2.99 1.72 -29.88
CA ILE A 240 -2.47 2.59 -30.92
C ILE A 240 -2.27 1.74 -32.17
N VAL A 241 -2.91 2.13 -33.28
CA VAL A 241 -2.96 1.37 -34.52
C VAL A 241 -2.16 2.09 -35.59
N LEU A 242 -1.23 1.38 -36.21
CA LEU A 242 -0.47 1.79 -37.37
C LEU A 242 -0.95 0.96 -38.58
N GLU A 243 -1.62 1.59 -39.53
CA GLU A 243 -2.02 0.92 -40.78
C GLU A 243 -0.82 0.77 -41.69
N LEU A 244 -0.58 -0.45 -42.19
CA LEU A 244 0.59 -0.76 -43.01
C LEU A 244 0.24 -0.93 -44.49
N LYS A 245 1.20 -0.68 -45.37
CA LYS A 245 1.13 -1.10 -46.75
C LYS A 245 1.11 -2.63 -46.85
N LYS A 246 0.62 -3.13 -47.98
CA LYS A 246 0.45 -4.57 -48.21
C LYS A 246 1.76 -5.37 -48.12
N ASP A 247 2.87 -4.76 -48.58
CA ASP A 247 4.18 -5.39 -48.65
C ASP A 247 5.16 -4.81 -47.60
N ALA A 248 4.64 -4.31 -46.48
CA ALA A 248 5.45 -3.72 -45.40
C ALA A 248 6.27 -4.80 -44.69
N ASP A 249 7.54 -4.49 -44.45
CA ASP A 249 8.40 -5.31 -43.60
C ASP A 249 8.13 -4.97 -42.12
N VAL A 250 7.26 -5.80 -41.53
CA VAL A 250 6.75 -5.59 -40.16
C VAL A 250 7.84 -5.72 -39.12
N GLU A 251 8.79 -6.64 -39.30
CA GLU A 251 9.87 -6.88 -38.33
C GLU A 251 10.86 -5.69 -38.34
N ASN A 252 11.32 -5.28 -39.50
CA ASN A 252 12.19 -4.15 -39.63
C ASN A 252 11.53 -2.84 -39.16
N LEU A 253 10.25 -2.64 -39.46
CA LEU A 253 9.47 -1.50 -38.97
C LEU A 253 9.35 -1.50 -37.43
N THR A 254 9.06 -2.63 -36.84
CA THR A 254 8.98 -2.75 -35.36
C THR A 254 10.32 -2.43 -34.70
N ASN A 255 11.42 -2.96 -35.25
CA ASN A 255 12.75 -2.67 -34.77
C ASN A 255 13.15 -1.18 -34.95
N MET A 256 12.71 -0.57 -36.03
CA MET A 256 12.89 0.87 -36.23
C MET A 256 12.12 1.70 -35.20
N LEU A 257 10.87 1.33 -34.88
CA LEU A 257 10.07 1.98 -33.83
C LEU A 257 10.76 1.89 -32.46
N TYR A 258 11.29 0.72 -32.10
CA TYR A 258 12.05 0.56 -30.86
C TYR A 258 13.31 1.44 -30.82
N LYS A 259 14.02 1.59 -31.91
CA LYS A 259 15.27 2.38 -31.96
C LYS A 259 15.05 3.88 -32.08
N LYS A 260 14.00 4.33 -32.76
CA LYS A 260 13.83 5.74 -33.15
C LYS A 260 12.71 6.44 -32.33
N THR A 261 11.95 5.71 -31.54
CA THR A 261 10.85 6.28 -30.74
C THR A 261 10.95 5.81 -29.29
N ARG A 262 10.05 6.31 -28.46
CA ARG A 262 9.95 5.90 -27.05
C ARG A 262 9.24 4.56 -26.83
N LEU A 263 8.97 3.79 -27.88
CA LEU A 263 8.40 2.45 -27.75
C LEU A 263 9.37 1.46 -27.06
N GLU A 264 10.69 1.73 -27.15
CA GLU A 264 11.67 1.24 -26.20
C GLU A 264 12.28 2.44 -25.47
N ASP A 265 12.27 2.43 -24.15
CA ASP A 265 12.79 3.52 -23.33
C ASP A 265 13.50 2.96 -22.09
N THR A 266 14.29 3.81 -21.46
CA THR A 266 15.07 3.45 -20.28
C THR A 266 14.42 4.01 -19.03
N PHE A 267 14.15 3.14 -18.05
CA PHE A 267 13.77 3.51 -16.69
C PHE A 267 15.01 3.49 -15.79
N GLY A 268 15.42 4.65 -15.30
CA GLY A 268 16.53 4.75 -14.34
C GLY A 268 16.08 4.33 -12.96
N VAL A 269 16.66 3.27 -12.41
CA VAL A 269 16.38 2.82 -11.04
C VAL A 269 17.35 3.53 -10.10
N ASN A 270 16.80 4.10 -9.04
CA ASN A 270 17.54 4.61 -7.89
C ASN A 270 16.70 4.40 -6.63
N MET A 271 17.02 3.36 -5.88
CA MET A 271 16.28 2.95 -4.68
C MET A 271 16.73 3.77 -3.46
N LEU A 272 16.76 5.09 -3.62
CA LEU A 272 17.07 6.03 -2.55
C LEU A 272 15.85 6.14 -1.63
N ALA A 273 16.05 5.90 -0.35
CA ALA A 273 15.03 6.06 0.68
C ALA A 273 15.65 6.65 1.95
N VAL A 274 14.80 7.14 2.86
CA VAL A 274 15.23 7.58 4.18
C VAL A 274 15.15 6.39 5.13
N ALA A 275 16.30 5.87 5.53
CA ALA A 275 16.44 4.83 6.53
C ALA A 275 17.08 5.42 7.79
N ASP A 276 16.48 5.20 8.95
CA ASP A 276 16.97 5.73 10.25
C ASP A 276 17.29 7.24 10.23
N GLY A 277 16.45 8.01 9.52
CA GLY A 277 16.58 9.46 9.38
C GLY A 277 17.69 9.92 8.41
N ARG A 278 18.30 9.03 7.63
CA ARG A 278 19.33 9.32 6.63
C ARG A 278 18.94 8.85 5.24
N PRO A 279 19.24 9.64 4.19
CA PRO A 279 19.03 9.18 2.82
C PRO A 279 20.10 8.16 2.44
N GLU A 280 19.67 6.98 2.02
CA GLU A 280 20.56 5.88 1.59
C GLU A 280 20.00 5.20 0.35
N THR A 281 20.89 4.75 -0.55
CA THR A 281 20.49 3.89 -1.66
C THR A 281 20.50 2.45 -1.17
N LEU A 282 19.32 1.85 -1.10
CA LEU A 282 19.10 0.55 -0.49
C LEU A 282 19.07 -0.55 -1.54
N SER A 283 19.65 -1.70 -1.24
CA SER A 283 19.43 -2.95 -1.97
C SER A 283 18.00 -3.46 -1.73
N LEU A 284 17.53 -4.36 -2.60
CA LEU A 284 16.23 -5.02 -2.41
C LEU A 284 16.12 -5.69 -1.03
N LYS A 285 17.19 -6.35 -0.58
CA LYS A 285 17.23 -7.01 0.71
C LYS A 285 17.06 -6.01 1.85
N GLN A 286 17.79 -4.89 1.83
CA GLN A 286 17.70 -3.85 2.85
C GLN A 286 16.29 -3.21 2.92
N VAL A 287 15.64 -2.97 1.78
CA VAL A 287 14.25 -2.46 1.78
C VAL A 287 13.30 -3.44 2.48
N ILE A 288 13.45 -4.75 2.22
CA ILE A 288 12.65 -5.78 2.88
C ILE A 288 12.99 -5.87 4.37
N GLU A 289 14.27 -5.82 4.73
CA GLU A 289 14.76 -5.85 6.11
C GLU A 289 14.15 -4.72 6.95
N HIS A 290 14.34 -3.46 6.55
CA HIS A 290 13.75 -2.31 7.26
C HIS A 290 12.22 -2.41 7.38
N HIS A 291 11.55 -2.92 6.35
CA HIS A 291 10.11 -3.12 6.42
C HIS A 291 9.73 -4.21 7.43
N VAL A 292 10.45 -5.33 7.45
CA VAL A 292 10.20 -6.43 8.39
C VAL A 292 10.42 -5.97 9.82
N ASP A 293 11.52 -5.26 10.10
CA ASP A 293 11.81 -4.69 11.43
C ASP A 293 10.66 -3.77 11.88
N PHE A 294 10.18 -2.91 10.99
CA PHE A 294 9.04 -2.05 11.26
C PHE A 294 7.75 -2.84 11.55
N VAL A 295 7.45 -3.88 10.78
CA VAL A 295 6.27 -4.72 11.02
C VAL A 295 6.36 -5.45 12.35
N PHE A 296 7.54 -5.92 12.75
CA PHE A 296 7.75 -6.51 14.07
C PHE A 296 7.52 -5.50 15.20
N GLU A 297 7.99 -4.26 15.05
CA GLU A 297 7.74 -3.18 16.02
C GLU A 297 6.25 -2.89 16.15
N VAL A 298 5.56 -2.65 15.02
CA VAL A 298 4.12 -2.38 14.97
C VAL A 298 3.31 -3.52 15.60
N THR A 299 3.64 -4.76 15.26
CA THR A 299 2.96 -5.95 15.79
C THR A 299 3.21 -6.10 17.30
N THR A 300 4.44 -5.87 17.75
CA THR A 300 4.77 -5.88 19.17
C THR A 300 3.96 -4.81 19.94
N ARG A 301 3.87 -3.60 19.43
CA ARG A 301 3.09 -2.51 20.06
C ARG A 301 1.59 -2.85 20.08
N LYS A 302 1.06 -3.44 18.98
CA LYS A 302 -0.32 -3.93 18.90
C LYS A 302 -0.63 -4.91 20.01
N TYR A 303 0.15 -5.98 20.12
CA TYR A 303 -0.12 -7.03 21.12
C TYR A 303 0.13 -6.59 22.56
N LYS A 304 1.09 -5.68 22.82
CA LYS A 304 1.24 -5.03 24.12
C LYS A 304 -0.01 -4.23 24.51
N THR A 305 -0.58 -3.49 23.59
CA THR A 305 -1.82 -2.72 23.83
C THR A 305 -3.01 -3.63 24.05
N LEU A 306 -3.15 -4.70 23.26
CA LEU A 306 -4.22 -5.70 23.44
C LEU A 306 -4.08 -6.45 24.75
N LEU A 307 -2.87 -6.88 25.11
CA LEU A 307 -2.58 -7.52 26.39
C LEU A 307 -2.93 -6.60 27.57
N GLY A 308 -2.56 -5.33 27.51
CA GLY A 308 -2.92 -4.35 28.54
C GLY A 308 -4.44 -4.26 28.75
N LYS A 309 -5.20 -4.15 27.67
CA LYS A 309 -6.68 -4.12 27.72
C LYS A 309 -7.27 -5.42 28.28
N GLU A 310 -6.74 -6.59 27.93
CA GLU A 310 -7.22 -7.86 28.46
C GLU A 310 -6.85 -8.04 29.94
N LEU A 311 -5.69 -7.54 30.39
CA LEU A 311 -5.30 -7.55 31.80
C LEU A 311 -6.21 -6.64 32.65
N GLU A 312 -6.55 -5.44 32.17
CA GLU A 312 -7.54 -4.56 32.83
C GLU A 312 -8.91 -5.23 32.90
N LYS A 313 -9.34 -5.88 31.81
CA LYS A 313 -10.60 -6.63 31.75
C LYS A 313 -10.60 -7.80 32.72
N LYS A 314 -9.50 -8.56 32.80
CA LYS A 314 -9.30 -9.66 33.76
C LYS A 314 -9.44 -9.16 35.18
N GLU A 315 -8.77 -8.07 35.57
CA GLU A 315 -8.83 -7.46 36.88
C GLU A 315 -10.29 -7.18 37.28
N ILE A 316 -11.07 -6.55 36.39
CA ILE A 316 -12.49 -6.26 36.63
C ILE A 316 -13.32 -7.54 36.77
N GLN A 317 -13.12 -8.52 35.88
CA GLN A 317 -13.87 -9.78 35.90
C GLN A 317 -13.59 -10.59 37.18
N GLU A 318 -12.34 -10.68 37.61
CA GLU A 318 -11.99 -11.32 38.91
C GLU A 318 -12.67 -10.63 40.10
N GLY A 319 -12.74 -9.30 40.07
CA GLY A 319 -13.46 -8.54 41.10
C GLY A 319 -14.95 -8.81 41.10
N LEU A 320 -15.58 -8.89 39.92
CA LEU A 320 -17.01 -9.19 39.79
C LEU A 320 -17.36 -10.63 40.23
N ILE A 321 -16.55 -11.62 39.82
CA ILE A 321 -16.71 -13.02 40.24
C ILE A 321 -16.61 -13.11 41.76
N LYS A 322 -15.56 -12.55 42.36
CA LYS A 322 -15.38 -12.51 43.82
C LYS A 322 -16.51 -11.75 44.54
N ALA A 323 -17.05 -10.69 43.91
CA ALA A 323 -18.18 -9.96 44.45
C ALA A 323 -19.47 -10.80 44.48
N CYS A 324 -19.69 -11.65 43.47
CA CYS A 324 -20.84 -12.59 43.47
C CYS A 324 -20.82 -13.56 44.66
N ASP A 325 -19.63 -14.03 45.04
CA ASP A 325 -19.49 -14.94 46.21
C ASP A 325 -19.81 -14.27 47.56
N VAL A 326 -19.62 -12.95 47.64
CA VAL A 326 -19.84 -12.16 48.87
C VAL A 326 -20.97 -11.13 48.72
N ILE A 327 -21.89 -11.36 47.83
CA ILE A 327 -22.87 -10.37 47.38
C ILE A 327 -23.79 -9.90 48.54
N ASP A 328 -24.18 -10.76 49.42
CA ASP A 328 -25.01 -10.40 50.57
C ASP A 328 -24.30 -9.40 51.48
N LEU A 329 -22.99 -9.57 51.69
CA LEU A 329 -22.18 -8.64 52.45
C LEU A 329 -22.05 -7.27 51.70
N ILE A 330 -21.89 -7.30 50.39
CA ILE A 330 -21.82 -6.06 49.59
C ILE A 330 -23.16 -5.31 49.65
N ILE A 331 -24.29 -6.00 49.55
CA ILE A 331 -25.63 -5.41 49.72
C ILE A 331 -25.80 -4.82 51.14
N GLU A 332 -25.31 -5.49 52.16
CA GLU A 332 -25.34 -4.98 53.53
C GLU A 332 -24.53 -3.69 53.70
N ILE A 333 -23.29 -3.63 53.11
CA ILE A 333 -22.45 -2.45 53.09
C ILE A 333 -23.13 -1.31 52.33
N LEU A 334 -23.73 -1.57 51.16
CA LEU A 334 -24.45 -0.57 50.38
C LEU A 334 -25.62 0.05 51.13
N ARG A 335 -26.43 -0.79 51.82
CA ARG A 335 -27.59 -0.33 52.60
C ARG A 335 -27.20 0.38 53.91
N GLY A 336 -26.05 0.01 54.49
CA GLY A 336 -25.54 0.59 55.73
C GLY A 336 -24.77 1.89 55.55
N SER A 337 -24.31 2.20 54.34
CA SER A 337 -23.49 3.35 54.01
C SER A 337 -24.33 4.58 53.66
N LYS A 338 -23.73 5.78 53.84
CA LYS A 338 -24.39 7.06 53.56
C LYS A 338 -23.93 7.69 52.22
N SER A 339 -22.83 7.25 51.64
CA SER A 339 -22.27 7.76 50.39
C SER A 339 -21.56 6.69 49.59
N ARG A 340 -21.43 6.88 48.27
CA ARG A 340 -20.68 6.01 47.35
C ARG A 340 -19.20 5.90 47.75
N ASP A 341 -18.59 7.01 48.19
CA ASP A 341 -17.19 7.03 48.61
C ASP A 341 -16.95 6.18 49.89
N GLN A 342 -17.90 6.16 50.80
CA GLN A 342 -17.83 5.32 52.01
C GLN A 342 -17.86 3.83 51.64
N VAL A 343 -18.71 3.43 50.69
CA VAL A 343 -18.74 2.05 50.17
C VAL A 343 -17.41 1.71 49.49
N LYS A 344 -16.89 2.60 48.61
CA LYS A 344 -15.65 2.37 47.93
C LYS A 344 -14.47 2.20 48.88
N LYS A 345 -14.35 3.05 49.91
CA LYS A 345 -13.34 2.90 50.98
C LYS A 345 -13.47 1.59 51.76
N CYS A 346 -14.69 1.15 52.02
CA CYS A 346 -14.91 -0.14 52.69
C CYS A 346 -14.48 -1.32 51.82
N LEU A 347 -14.79 -1.28 50.51
CA LEU A 347 -14.42 -2.37 49.59
C LEU A 347 -12.92 -2.44 49.34
N VAL A 348 -12.23 -1.29 49.26
CA VAL A 348 -10.78 -1.19 48.93
C VAL A 348 -9.92 -1.32 50.19
N GLU A 349 -10.20 -0.54 51.21
CA GLU A 349 -9.36 -0.39 52.40
C GLU A 349 -9.88 -1.12 53.63
N GLY A 350 -11.09 -1.67 53.54
CA GLY A 350 -11.73 -2.33 54.70
C GLY A 350 -12.19 -1.35 55.79
N ILE A 351 -12.34 -0.05 55.51
CA ILE A 351 -12.79 0.96 56.45
C ILE A 351 -14.31 0.80 56.72
N THR A 352 -14.69 0.45 57.92
CA THR A 352 -16.08 0.19 58.32
C THR A 352 -16.71 1.32 59.13
N GLU A 353 -15.99 2.40 59.42
CA GLU A 353 -16.48 3.54 60.19
C GLU A 353 -17.73 4.18 59.56
N GLY A 354 -18.76 4.35 60.36
CA GLY A 354 -20.01 4.99 59.94
C GLY A 354 -20.95 4.12 59.12
N ILE A 355 -20.59 2.87 58.81
CA ILE A 355 -21.43 1.89 58.14
C ILE A 355 -22.23 1.09 59.15
N ARG A 356 -23.53 0.92 58.92
CA ARG A 356 -24.42 0.12 59.79
C ARG A 356 -24.44 -1.33 59.33
N PHE A 357 -23.84 -2.23 60.11
CA PHE A 357 -23.87 -3.67 59.86
C PHE A 357 -24.96 -4.36 60.69
N LYS A 358 -25.48 -5.46 60.19
CA LYS A 358 -26.47 -6.31 60.89
C LYS A 358 -25.82 -7.14 62.00
N SER A 359 -24.55 -7.49 61.85
CA SER A 359 -23.81 -8.31 62.81
C SER A 359 -22.33 -7.89 62.88
N LYS A 360 -21.70 -8.18 64.07
CA LYS A 360 -20.24 -8.02 64.23
C LYS A 360 -19.43 -8.95 63.32
N ALA A 361 -20.01 -10.07 62.91
CA ALA A 361 -19.37 -10.98 61.94
C ALA A 361 -19.29 -10.36 60.56
N SER A 362 -20.38 -9.71 60.08
CA SER A 362 -20.39 -8.96 58.82
C SER A 362 -19.37 -7.80 58.81
N GLU A 363 -19.28 -7.07 59.93
CA GLU A 363 -18.30 -5.99 60.06
C GLU A 363 -16.86 -6.54 59.96
N LYS A 364 -16.58 -7.68 60.65
CA LYS A 364 -15.25 -8.31 60.58
C LYS A 364 -14.94 -8.84 59.19
N ALA A 365 -15.94 -9.41 58.49
CA ALA A 365 -15.79 -9.87 57.11
C ALA A 365 -15.54 -8.70 56.13
N ALA A 366 -16.23 -7.55 56.33
CA ALA A 366 -16.04 -6.35 55.53
C ALA A 366 -14.62 -5.77 55.66
N LYS A 367 -13.99 -5.83 56.82
CA LYS A 367 -12.59 -5.42 57.04
C LYS A 367 -11.57 -6.24 56.26
N ASN A 368 -11.94 -7.46 55.86
CA ASN A 368 -11.07 -8.36 55.09
C ASN A 368 -11.28 -8.24 53.57
N LEU A 369 -12.22 -7.43 53.11
CA LEU A 369 -12.39 -7.13 51.71
C LEU A 369 -11.23 -6.30 51.21
N LYS A 370 -10.60 -6.73 50.08
CA LYS A 370 -9.49 -6.05 49.43
C LYS A 370 -9.72 -6.11 47.91
N PHE A 371 -10.63 -5.27 47.46
CA PHE A 371 -10.82 -5.02 46.03
C PHE A 371 -9.91 -3.89 45.60
N THR A 372 -9.55 -3.85 44.29
CA THR A 372 -8.90 -2.70 43.73
C THR A 372 -9.92 -1.58 43.49
N GLU A 373 -9.43 -0.37 43.23
CA GLU A 373 -10.30 0.78 42.93
C GLU A 373 -11.18 0.53 41.70
N ASN A 374 -10.62 -0.09 40.63
CA ASN A 374 -11.32 -0.45 39.42
C ASN A 374 -12.40 -1.49 39.70
N GLN A 375 -12.06 -2.53 40.44
CA GLN A 375 -13.02 -3.57 40.89
C GLN A 375 -14.16 -2.97 41.72
N ALA A 376 -13.84 -2.12 42.68
CA ALA A 376 -14.87 -1.49 43.53
C ALA A 376 -15.79 -0.58 42.70
N THR A 377 -15.26 0.14 41.74
CA THR A 377 -16.05 0.96 40.83
C THR A 377 -16.98 0.09 39.98
N ALA A 378 -16.46 -0.99 39.38
CA ALA A 378 -17.23 -1.92 38.56
C ALA A 378 -18.35 -2.60 39.38
N ILE A 379 -18.08 -2.98 40.63
CA ILE A 379 -19.07 -3.55 41.56
C ILE A 379 -20.19 -2.54 41.84
N LEU A 380 -19.86 -1.28 42.08
CA LEU A 380 -20.83 -0.22 42.32
C LEU A 380 -21.70 0.13 41.10
N GLU A 381 -21.23 -0.15 39.91
CA GLU A 381 -21.92 0.06 38.64
C GLU A 381 -22.64 -1.20 38.14
N MET A 382 -22.47 -2.33 38.84
CA MET A 382 -23.06 -3.59 38.45
C MET A 382 -24.60 -3.55 38.56
N ARG A 383 -25.26 -3.99 37.51
CA ARG A 383 -26.72 -4.09 37.45
C ARG A 383 -27.19 -5.35 38.15
N LEU A 384 -28.29 -5.25 38.90
CA LEU A 384 -28.83 -6.35 39.73
C LEU A 384 -29.13 -7.64 38.95
N TYR A 385 -29.51 -7.57 37.70
CA TYR A 385 -29.79 -8.76 36.87
C TYR A 385 -28.56 -9.64 36.64
N ARG A 386 -27.34 -9.08 36.74
CA ARG A 386 -26.08 -9.85 36.60
C ARG A 386 -25.85 -10.85 37.75
N LEU A 387 -26.68 -10.81 38.78
CA LEU A 387 -26.66 -11.77 39.89
C LEU A 387 -27.45 -13.05 39.60
N ILE A 388 -28.09 -13.16 38.45
CA ILE A 388 -28.80 -14.37 38.02
C ILE A 388 -27.77 -15.44 37.66
N GLY A 389 -28.00 -16.70 38.02
CA GLY A 389 -27.05 -17.80 37.82
C GLY A 389 -26.53 -17.93 36.37
N LEU A 390 -27.39 -17.76 35.37
CA LEU A 390 -26.99 -17.77 33.95
C LEU A 390 -25.99 -16.64 33.58
N GLU A 391 -26.12 -15.48 34.20
CA GLU A 391 -25.20 -14.35 33.99
C GLU A 391 -23.84 -14.58 34.65
N ILE A 392 -23.81 -15.30 35.78
CA ILE A 392 -22.56 -15.68 36.46
C ILE A 392 -21.80 -16.70 35.60
N GLU A 393 -22.49 -17.67 34.99
CA GLU A 393 -21.88 -18.62 34.05
C GLU A 393 -21.35 -17.92 32.81
N ALA A 394 -22.08 -16.93 32.28
CA ALA A 394 -21.63 -16.10 31.17
C ALA A 394 -20.38 -15.29 31.54
N LEU A 395 -20.32 -14.69 32.73
CA LEU A 395 -19.16 -13.97 33.24
C LEU A 395 -17.93 -14.89 33.37
N GLN A 396 -18.13 -16.13 33.85
CA GLN A 396 -17.05 -17.12 33.92
C GLN A 396 -16.55 -17.51 32.53
N ALA A 397 -17.44 -17.70 31.57
CA ALA A 397 -17.06 -18.00 30.18
C ALA A 397 -16.30 -16.81 29.51
N GLU A 398 -16.73 -15.58 29.80
CA GLU A 398 -15.99 -14.39 29.37
C GLU A 398 -14.59 -14.31 30.00
N TYR A 399 -14.46 -14.62 31.28
CA TYR A 399 -13.16 -14.67 31.97
C TYR A 399 -12.24 -15.73 31.36
N ASP A 400 -12.76 -16.93 31.14
CA ASP A 400 -11.99 -18.01 30.50
C ASP A 400 -11.50 -17.63 29.10
N GLN A 401 -12.32 -16.90 28.33
CA GLN A 401 -11.89 -16.36 27.02
C GLN A 401 -10.82 -15.28 27.19
N THR A 402 -10.96 -14.37 28.16
CA THR A 402 -9.94 -13.35 28.49
C THR A 402 -8.61 -14.01 28.85
N MET A 403 -8.62 -15.07 29.63
CA MET A 403 -7.41 -15.84 29.99
C MET A 403 -6.74 -16.49 28.78
N LYS A 404 -7.53 -17.03 27.85
CA LYS A 404 -7.01 -17.58 26.58
C LYS A 404 -6.36 -16.50 25.71
N ASN A 405 -7.00 -15.32 25.62
CA ASN A 405 -6.46 -14.19 24.88
C ASN A 405 -5.13 -13.71 25.48
N ILE A 406 -5.06 -13.58 26.82
CA ILE A 406 -3.84 -13.21 27.54
C ILE A 406 -2.71 -14.20 27.25
N ALA A 407 -2.97 -15.51 27.41
CA ALA A 407 -1.98 -16.53 27.13
C ALA A 407 -1.47 -16.50 25.68
N SER A 408 -2.37 -16.29 24.72
CA SER A 408 -2.02 -16.15 23.30
C SER A 408 -1.17 -14.91 23.06
N TYR A 409 -1.54 -13.75 23.63
CA TYR A 409 -0.78 -12.50 23.43
C TYR A 409 0.59 -12.53 24.12
N GLU A 410 0.67 -13.16 25.29
CA GLU A 410 1.95 -13.41 25.98
C GLU A 410 2.86 -14.33 25.17
N ASP A 411 2.32 -15.39 24.56
CA ASP A 411 3.08 -16.28 23.68
C ASP A 411 3.61 -15.52 22.46
N ILE A 412 2.76 -14.76 21.77
CA ILE A 412 3.17 -13.95 20.60
C ILE A 412 4.28 -12.95 20.98
N LEU A 413 4.20 -12.33 22.15
CA LEU A 413 5.18 -11.34 22.61
C LEU A 413 6.53 -11.95 23.06
N ASN A 414 6.50 -13.17 23.59
CA ASN A 414 7.67 -13.80 24.19
C ASN A 414 8.32 -14.87 23.28
N ASN A 415 7.61 -15.33 22.25
CA ASN A 415 8.08 -16.35 21.33
C ASN A 415 8.21 -15.78 19.91
N TYR A 416 9.45 -15.76 19.40
CA TYR A 416 9.75 -15.23 18.07
C TYR A 416 9.01 -15.98 16.95
N ASP A 417 8.91 -17.32 17.06
CA ASP A 417 8.24 -18.13 16.03
C ASP A 417 6.74 -17.84 15.99
N SER A 418 6.07 -17.69 17.14
CA SER A 418 4.66 -17.30 17.22
C SER A 418 4.41 -15.90 16.63
N MET A 419 5.32 -14.96 16.87
CA MET A 419 5.26 -13.63 16.26
C MET A 419 5.40 -13.72 14.73
N CYS A 420 6.35 -14.50 14.22
CA CYS A 420 6.52 -14.74 12.79
C CYS A 420 5.28 -15.37 12.16
N GLU A 421 4.67 -16.36 12.81
CA GLU A 421 3.45 -17.02 12.32
C GLU A 421 2.31 -16.04 12.14
N VAL A 422 2.05 -15.20 13.13
CA VAL A 422 0.98 -14.17 13.05
C VAL A 422 1.23 -13.18 11.92
N ILE A 423 2.45 -12.71 11.76
CA ILE A 423 2.80 -11.80 10.66
C ILE A 423 2.62 -12.49 9.31
N ILE A 424 3.05 -13.74 9.17
CA ILE A 424 2.91 -14.51 7.95
C ILE A 424 1.44 -14.78 7.62
N GLU A 425 0.58 -15.08 8.61
CA GLU A 425 -0.85 -15.26 8.41
C GLU A 425 -1.53 -13.98 7.93
N GLU A 426 -1.19 -12.82 8.53
CA GLU A 426 -1.70 -11.52 8.05
C GLU A 426 -1.27 -11.26 6.59
N LEU A 427 -0.01 -11.52 6.26
CA LEU A 427 0.51 -11.37 4.89
C LEU A 427 -0.17 -12.32 3.90
N ASP A 428 -0.45 -13.57 4.29
CA ASP A 428 -1.16 -14.53 3.45
C ASP A 428 -2.61 -14.10 3.20
N GLY A 429 -3.28 -13.54 4.20
CA GLY A 429 -4.58 -12.93 4.06
C GLY A 429 -4.59 -11.80 3.03
N ILE A 430 -3.63 -10.87 3.14
CA ILE A 430 -3.45 -9.75 2.21
C ILE A 430 -3.17 -10.27 0.79
N LYS A 431 -2.27 -11.23 0.64
CA LYS A 431 -1.96 -11.83 -0.65
C LYS A 431 -3.19 -12.47 -1.28
N LYS A 432 -3.94 -13.26 -0.53
CA LYS A 432 -5.14 -13.95 -1.01
C LYS A 432 -6.19 -12.98 -1.54
N GLU A 433 -6.39 -11.85 -0.87
CA GLU A 433 -7.45 -10.91 -1.21
C GLU A 433 -7.02 -9.91 -2.29
N TYR A 434 -5.78 -9.42 -2.24
CA TYR A 434 -5.34 -8.28 -3.06
C TYR A 434 -4.33 -8.60 -4.15
N SER A 435 -3.82 -9.83 -4.27
CA SER A 435 -2.86 -10.14 -5.33
C SER A 435 -3.53 -10.18 -6.71
N THR A 436 -2.78 -9.75 -7.71
CA THR A 436 -3.18 -9.79 -9.12
C THR A 436 -2.12 -10.51 -9.94
N LYS A 437 -2.50 -10.98 -11.12
CA LYS A 437 -1.53 -11.55 -12.05
C LYS A 437 -0.52 -10.50 -12.48
N ARG A 438 0.73 -10.92 -12.68
CA ARG A 438 1.78 -10.08 -13.25
C ARG A 438 1.39 -9.58 -14.63
N ARG A 439 1.65 -8.31 -14.90
CA ARG A 439 1.41 -7.65 -16.19
C ARG A 439 2.69 -7.59 -17.04
N THR A 440 3.81 -7.17 -16.44
CA THR A 440 5.08 -6.99 -17.14
C THR A 440 5.79 -8.31 -17.37
N VAL A 441 6.20 -8.59 -18.60
CA VAL A 441 7.05 -9.72 -18.97
C VAL A 441 8.52 -9.36 -18.78
N ILE A 442 9.31 -10.29 -18.27
CA ILE A 442 10.75 -10.09 -17.98
C ILE A 442 11.54 -11.13 -18.74
N GLU A 443 12.34 -10.68 -19.67
CA GLU A 443 13.17 -11.54 -20.54
C GLU A 443 14.45 -10.82 -20.94
N ASN A 444 15.37 -11.55 -21.56
CA ASN A 444 16.47 -10.94 -22.30
C ASN A 444 16.06 -10.88 -23.77
N ALA A 445 16.06 -9.70 -24.34
CA ALA A 445 15.86 -9.54 -25.76
C ALA A 445 17.10 -8.93 -26.42
N GLU A 446 17.36 -9.36 -27.63
CA GLU A 446 18.39 -8.77 -28.44
C GLU A 446 18.13 -7.27 -28.69
N GLU A 447 19.20 -6.54 -28.89
CA GLU A 447 19.08 -5.13 -29.27
C GLU A 447 18.37 -5.02 -30.61
N ALA A 448 17.35 -4.15 -30.70
CA ALA A 448 16.61 -3.96 -31.94
C ALA A 448 17.58 -3.44 -33.03
N VAL A 449 17.74 -4.20 -34.09
CA VAL A 449 18.55 -3.82 -35.26
C VAL A 449 17.59 -3.62 -36.42
N TYR A 450 17.64 -2.47 -37.05
CA TYR A 450 16.87 -2.18 -38.25
C TYR A 450 17.80 -1.82 -39.41
N GLU A 451 17.41 -2.23 -40.60
CA GLU A 451 18.12 -1.86 -41.86
C GLU A 451 17.48 -0.61 -42.44
N GLU A 452 18.31 0.42 -42.60
CA GLU A 452 17.88 1.66 -43.26
C GLU A 452 17.77 1.38 -44.77
N LYS A 453 16.56 1.47 -45.33
CA LYS A 453 16.36 1.35 -46.77
C LYS A 453 17.08 2.54 -47.43
N LYS A 454 18.23 2.29 -48.06
CA LYS A 454 18.90 3.31 -48.88
C LYS A 454 17.95 3.68 -50.02
N MET A 455 17.69 4.97 -50.20
CA MET A 455 17.04 5.45 -51.41
C MET A 455 17.91 5.04 -52.58
N GLU A 456 17.32 4.36 -53.56
CA GLU A 456 17.98 4.14 -54.83
C GLU A 456 18.24 5.52 -55.44
N GLU A 457 19.53 5.81 -55.70
CA GLU A 457 19.91 7.00 -56.45
C GLU A 457 19.35 6.85 -57.86
N THR A 458 18.30 7.59 -58.17
CA THR A 458 17.79 7.68 -59.54
C THR A 458 18.43 8.87 -60.24
N GLU A 459 19.06 8.60 -61.38
CA GLU A 459 19.45 9.68 -62.26
C GLU A 459 18.20 10.42 -62.71
N VAL A 460 18.13 11.71 -62.39
CA VAL A 460 17.03 12.58 -62.79
C VAL A 460 17.62 13.64 -63.80
N CYS A 461 16.97 13.77 -64.92
CA CYS A 461 17.28 14.86 -65.86
C CYS A 461 16.37 16.04 -65.51
N PHE A 462 16.98 17.15 -65.16
CA PHE A 462 16.30 18.43 -65.02
C PHE A 462 16.26 19.16 -66.38
N LEU A 463 15.04 19.43 -66.82
CA LEU A 463 14.83 20.32 -67.96
C LEU A 463 14.51 21.72 -67.43
N MET A 464 15.41 22.67 -67.63
CA MET A 464 15.18 24.04 -67.21
C MET A 464 15.09 24.90 -68.46
N ASP A 465 14.07 25.73 -68.54
CA ASP A 465 13.91 26.66 -69.64
C ASP A 465 14.86 27.88 -69.50
N ARG A 466 14.93 28.75 -70.55
CA ARG A 466 15.79 29.95 -70.56
C ARG A 466 15.41 31.00 -69.50
N PHE A 467 14.26 30.83 -68.80
CA PHE A 467 13.78 31.73 -67.74
C PHE A 467 14.01 31.19 -66.38
N GLY A 468 14.60 30.00 -66.22
CA GLY A 468 14.86 29.36 -64.90
C GLY A 468 13.69 28.57 -64.29
N TYR A 469 12.65 28.22 -65.03
CA TYR A 469 11.57 27.30 -64.59
C TYR A 469 12.04 25.86 -64.81
N MET A 470 11.86 25.03 -63.72
CA MET A 470 12.15 23.62 -63.70
C MET A 470 10.87 22.80 -63.86
#